data_ee112229b8d4f794038d1664701fe551
#
_entry.id   ee112229b8d4f794038d1664701fe551
#
_cell.length_a   1.000
_cell.length_b   1.000
_cell.length_c   1.000
_cell.angle_alpha   90.00
_cell.angle_beta   90.00
_cell.angle_gamma   90.00
#
_symmetry.space_group_name_H-M   'P 1'
#
loop_
_entity.id
_entity.type
_entity.pdbx_description
1 polymer ?
#
loop_
_entity_poly.entity_id
_entity_poly.type
_entity_poly.pdbx_seq_one_letter_code
_entity_poly.pdbx_strand_id
1 'polypeptide(L)'
;MKSLALSINRRFFYGWVILAVAALGIFVSGPGQSHTFSVFLVHIQADLGLSATTVSSAYAFATLVAAFGLPWMGRLLDRIGPRRMLLGVSLLLGLACAAFGAAAGFLWLAVGFAALRFLGQGSLMLTSSNMISHWFDRKRGFALGLMAMGFSASMAVHPPLSQWLIDTVGWREAWVWLGVSTWVLMMPPVLFLVHNRPEDLGLLPDGDGTAASSEDTTATGAAETGLTLREALATSTFWILCAGLFGMSMLVTSLHFFQVS
;
A
#
# COMPACT_ATOMS: atom_id res chain seq x y z
N MET A 1 -11.83 -21.83 -4.92
CA MET A 1 -11.07 -20.94 -4.00
C MET A 1 -11.37 -21.24 -2.53
N LYS A 2 -12.63 -21.28 -2.10
CA LYS A 2 -12.97 -21.62 -0.68
C LYS A 2 -12.40 -22.98 -0.23
N SER A 3 -12.46 -24.00 -1.06
CA SER A 3 -11.90 -25.34 -0.74
C SER A 3 -10.39 -25.33 -0.48
N LEU A 4 -9.64 -24.54 -1.26
CA LEU A 4 -8.20 -24.38 -1.07
C LEU A 4 -7.90 -23.67 0.27
N ALA A 5 -8.61 -22.56 0.55
CA ALA A 5 -8.45 -21.83 1.79
C ALA A 5 -8.76 -22.70 3.03
N LEU A 6 -9.84 -23.45 2.99
CA LEU A 6 -10.21 -24.38 4.07
C LEU A 6 -9.22 -25.54 4.21
N SER A 7 -8.67 -26.05 3.12
CA SER A 7 -7.61 -27.07 3.18
C SER A 7 -6.34 -26.55 3.86
N ILE A 8 -5.94 -25.32 3.54
CA ILE A 8 -4.80 -24.65 4.19
C ILE A 8 -5.11 -24.40 5.66
N ASN A 9 -6.31 -23.93 5.99
CA ASN A 9 -6.71 -23.63 7.36
C ASN A 9 -6.70 -24.85 8.29
N ARG A 10 -6.82 -26.07 7.74
CA ARG A 10 -6.65 -27.30 8.53
C ARG A 10 -5.23 -27.49 9.08
N ARG A 11 -4.22 -26.89 8.48
CA ARG A 11 -2.81 -27.02 8.89
C ARG A 11 -2.33 -25.82 9.70
N PHE A 12 -2.76 -24.63 9.34
CA PHE A 12 -2.45 -23.37 10.05
C PHE A 12 -3.50 -22.31 9.69
N PHE A 13 -3.68 -21.33 10.58
CA PHE A 13 -4.67 -20.28 10.40
C PHE A 13 -4.46 -19.51 9.08
N TYR A 14 -5.52 -19.46 8.28
CA TYR A 14 -5.46 -18.85 6.94
C TYR A 14 -5.12 -17.36 6.94
N GLY A 15 -5.34 -16.67 8.05
CA GLY A 15 -4.95 -15.27 8.23
C GLY A 15 -3.46 -15.01 7.95
N TRP A 16 -2.58 -16.00 8.13
CA TRP A 16 -1.15 -15.86 7.81
C TRP A 16 -0.89 -15.79 6.30
N VAL A 17 -1.71 -16.45 5.48
CA VAL A 17 -1.67 -16.32 4.02
C VAL A 17 -2.10 -14.91 3.62
N ILE A 18 -3.17 -14.41 4.25
CA ILE A 18 -3.64 -13.05 4.04
C ILE A 18 -2.57 -12.03 4.44
N LEU A 19 -1.89 -12.26 5.55
CA LEU A 19 -0.77 -11.43 6.00
C LEU A 19 0.38 -11.41 4.98
N ALA A 20 0.75 -12.56 4.43
CA ALA A 20 1.78 -12.63 3.38
C ALA A 20 1.37 -11.83 2.14
N VAL A 21 0.10 -11.91 1.72
CA VAL A 21 -0.41 -11.11 0.59
C VAL A 21 -0.45 -9.62 0.95
N ALA A 22 -0.79 -9.26 2.18
CA ALA A 22 -0.76 -7.86 2.64
C ALA A 22 0.66 -7.29 2.66
N ALA A 23 1.63 -8.07 3.16
CA ALA A 23 3.06 -7.70 3.13
C ALA A 23 3.57 -7.55 1.68
N LEU A 24 3.16 -8.47 0.79
CA LEU A 24 3.45 -8.35 -0.64
C LEU A 24 2.82 -7.08 -1.25
N GLY A 25 1.61 -6.70 -0.85
CA GLY A 25 0.97 -5.45 -1.27
C GLY A 25 1.80 -4.22 -0.87
N ILE A 26 2.34 -4.21 0.36
CA ILE A 26 3.25 -3.14 0.80
C ILE A 26 4.58 -3.18 0.01
N PHE A 27 5.15 -4.36 -0.21
CA PHE A 27 6.33 -4.51 -1.06
C PHE A 27 6.12 -3.93 -2.46
N VAL A 28 5.04 -4.33 -3.12
CA VAL A 28 4.67 -3.93 -4.49
C VAL A 28 4.28 -2.44 -4.58
N SER A 29 4.01 -1.76 -3.47
CA SER A 29 3.79 -0.31 -3.45
C SER A 29 5.05 0.51 -3.78
N GLY A 30 6.21 -0.14 -3.89
CA GLY A 30 7.53 0.47 -4.11
C GLY A 30 7.59 1.54 -5.20
N PRO A 31 7.01 1.36 -6.40
CA PRO A 31 6.98 2.40 -7.43
C PRO A 31 6.33 3.72 -6.98
N GLY A 32 5.42 3.70 -6.01
CA GLY A 32 4.82 4.90 -5.40
C GLY A 32 5.61 5.48 -4.23
N GLN A 33 6.75 4.90 -3.87
CA GLN A 33 7.54 5.29 -2.69
C GLN A 33 8.73 6.17 -3.04
N SER A 34 9.14 7.01 -2.08
CA SER A 34 10.25 7.96 -2.25
C SER A 34 11.58 7.26 -2.56
N HIS A 35 11.84 6.10 -1.95
CA HIS A 35 13.09 5.36 -2.11
C HIS A 35 13.27 4.80 -3.54
N THR A 36 12.20 4.47 -4.24
CA THR A 36 12.27 4.06 -5.64
C THR A 36 12.47 5.28 -6.53
N PHE A 37 11.67 6.33 -6.29
CA PHE A 37 11.71 7.51 -7.13
C PHE A 37 13.06 8.25 -7.09
N SER A 38 13.73 8.32 -5.94
CA SER A 38 15.03 9.01 -5.79
C SER A 38 16.08 8.53 -6.81
N VAL A 39 16.06 7.25 -7.18
CA VAL A 39 16.97 6.66 -8.17
C VAL A 39 16.75 7.23 -9.58
N PHE A 40 15.51 7.57 -9.93
CA PHE A 40 15.16 8.11 -11.24
C PHE A 40 15.42 9.63 -11.38
N LEU A 41 15.62 10.33 -10.27
CA LEU A 41 15.63 11.78 -10.21
C LEU A 41 16.64 12.40 -11.19
N VAL A 42 17.88 11.93 -11.18
CA VAL A 42 18.96 12.44 -12.04
C VAL A 42 18.66 12.22 -13.52
N HIS A 43 18.13 11.05 -13.86
CA HIS A 43 17.82 10.67 -15.24
C HIS A 43 16.66 11.51 -15.81
N ILE A 44 15.61 11.74 -14.98
CA ILE A 44 14.45 12.57 -15.35
C ILE A 44 14.88 14.04 -15.54
N GLN A 45 15.74 14.56 -14.66
CA GLN A 45 16.25 15.94 -14.78
C GLN A 45 17.06 16.11 -16.05
N ALA A 46 17.96 15.20 -16.35
CA ALA A 46 18.81 15.26 -17.54
C ALA A 46 17.99 15.18 -18.84
N ASP A 47 17.00 14.29 -18.89
CA ASP A 47 16.22 14.04 -20.10
C ASP A 47 15.16 15.13 -20.38
N LEU A 48 14.52 15.65 -19.33
CA LEU A 48 13.49 16.69 -19.46
C LEU A 48 14.02 18.11 -19.32
N GLY A 49 15.31 18.30 -19.03
CA GLY A 49 15.90 19.62 -18.81
C GLY A 49 15.34 20.36 -17.60
N LEU A 50 14.88 19.64 -16.57
CA LEU A 50 14.24 20.21 -15.39
C LEU A 50 15.23 20.34 -14.24
N SER A 51 15.10 21.44 -13.47
CA SER A 51 15.91 21.60 -12.26
C SER A 51 15.47 20.63 -11.14
N ALA A 52 16.38 20.27 -10.23
CA ALA A 52 16.08 19.47 -9.05
C ALA A 52 14.93 20.07 -8.22
N THR A 53 14.94 21.40 -8.06
CA THR A 53 13.88 22.14 -7.36
C THR A 53 12.53 21.96 -8.03
N THR A 54 12.47 22.03 -9.36
CA THR A 54 11.24 21.87 -10.14
C THR A 54 10.65 20.46 -9.95
N VAL A 55 11.49 19.43 -10.05
CA VAL A 55 11.04 18.03 -9.89
C VAL A 55 10.63 17.75 -8.45
N SER A 56 11.39 18.22 -7.46
CA SER A 56 11.05 18.04 -6.04
C SER A 56 9.78 18.80 -5.66
N SER A 57 9.53 19.99 -6.21
CA SER A 57 8.29 20.73 -5.96
C SER A 57 7.07 20.04 -6.58
N ALA A 58 7.20 19.48 -7.79
CA ALA A 58 6.15 18.65 -8.40
C ALA A 58 5.82 17.44 -7.53
N TYR A 59 6.84 16.75 -6.99
CA TYR A 59 6.67 15.62 -6.10
C TYR A 59 6.00 16.01 -4.78
N ALA A 60 6.40 17.12 -4.15
CA ALA A 60 5.80 17.61 -2.92
C ALA A 60 4.32 17.98 -3.13
N PHE A 61 4.00 18.70 -4.20
CA PHE A 61 2.63 19.05 -4.55
C PHE A 61 1.79 17.81 -4.85
N ALA A 62 2.32 16.87 -5.62
CA ALA A 62 1.68 15.59 -5.92
C ALA A 62 1.36 14.77 -4.66
N THR A 63 2.26 14.80 -3.67
CA THR A 63 2.06 14.13 -2.37
C THR A 63 0.89 14.75 -1.61
N LEU A 64 0.76 16.07 -1.60
CA LEU A 64 -0.37 16.76 -0.97
C LEU A 64 -1.69 16.41 -1.67
N VAL A 65 -1.73 16.46 -2.99
CA VAL A 65 -2.92 16.10 -3.78
C VAL A 65 -3.33 14.64 -3.50
N ALA A 66 -2.37 13.72 -3.48
CA ALA A 66 -2.62 12.32 -3.15
C ALA A 66 -3.21 12.15 -1.73
N ALA A 67 -2.70 12.89 -0.75
CA ALA A 67 -3.19 12.82 0.63
C ALA A 67 -4.66 13.22 0.76
N PHE A 68 -5.10 14.26 0.04
CA PHE A 68 -6.51 14.68 0.04
C PHE A 68 -7.47 13.64 -0.56
N GLY A 69 -6.99 12.79 -1.45
CA GLY A 69 -7.78 11.71 -2.04
C GLY A 69 -7.98 10.49 -1.13
N LEU A 70 -7.11 10.27 -0.12
CA LEU A 70 -7.12 9.06 0.70
C LEU A 70 -8.41 8.84 1.51
N PRO A 71 -9.04 9.85 2.12
CA PRO A 71 -10.31 9.65 2.81
C PRO A 71 -11.43 9.12 1.90
N TRP A 72 -11.40 9.51 0.62
CA TRP A 72 -12.34 9.01 -0.37
C TRP A 72 -12.05 7.54 -0.73
N MET A 73 -10.77 7.21 -0.82
CA MET A 73 -10.33 5.83 -1.05
C MET A 73 -10.71 4.91 0.11
N GLY A 74 -10.64 5.38 1.37
CA GLY A 74 -11.13 4.64 2.54
C GLY A 74 -12.62 4.31 2.43
N ARG A 75 -13.48 5.28 2.08
CA ARG A 75 -14.91 5.04 1.87
C ARG A 75 -15.20 4.06 0.73
N LEU A 76 -14.39 4.10 -0.33
CA LEU A 76 -14.51 3.16 -1.44
C LEU A 76 -14.12 1.76 -0.98
N LEU A 77 -13.03 1.62 -0.23
CA LEU A 77 -12.58 0.36 0.36
C LEU A 77 -13.67 -0.28 1.23
N ASP A 78 -14.34 0.51 2.08
CA ASP A 78 -15.44 0.03 2.92
C ASP A 78 -16.62 -0.50 2.10
N ARG A 79 -16.88 0.10 0.93
CA ARG A 79 -17.99 -0.30 0.05
C ARG A 79 -17.71 -1.54 -0.79
N ILE A 80 -16.53 -1.63 -1.41
CA ILE A 80 -16.23 -2.69 -2.39
C ILE A 80 -15.41 -3.85 -1.81
N GLY A 81 -14.86 -3.65 -0.62
CA GLY A 81 -14.03 -4.63 0.10
C GLY A 81 -12.58 -4.71 -0.38
N PRO A 82 -11.67 -5.24 0.46
CA PRO A 82 -10.24 -5.21 0.22
C PRO A 82 -9.80 -5.99 -1.02
N ARG A 83 -10.45 -7.10 -1.37
CA ARG A 83 -10.07 -7.90 -2.54
C ARG A 83 -10.25 -7.13 -3.85
N ARG A 84 -11.43 -6.54 -4.07
CA ARG A 84 -11.70 -5.76 -5.28
C ARG A 84 -10.86 -4.50 -5.33
N MET A 85 -10.65 -3.91 -4.15
CA MET A 85 -9.81 -2.73 -4.00
C MET A 85 -8.36 -3.02 -4.38
N LEU A 86 -7.74 -4.10 -3.86
CA LEU A 86 -6.38 -4.52 -4.22
C LEU A 86 -6.24 -4.77 -5.72
N LEU A 87 -7.21 -5.45 -6.35
CA LEU A 87 -7.18 -5.68 -7.79
C LEU A 87 -7.20 -4.37 -8.58
N GLY A 88 -8.15 -3.49 -8.27
CA GLY A 88 -8.28 -2.21 -8.96
C GLY A 88 -7.07 -1.31 -8.78
N VAL A 89 -6.59 -1.18 -7.54
CA VAL A 89 -5.43 -0.33 -7.23
C VAL A 89 -4.15 -0.89 -7.87
N SER A 90 -3.93 -2.21 -7.83
CA SER A 90 -2.75 -2.83 -8.46
C SER A 90 -2.78 -2.70 -9.99
N LEU A 91 -3.96 -2.84 -10.60
CA LEU A 91 -4.13 -2.62 -12.04
C LEU A 91 -3.80 -1.17 -12.41
N LEU A 92 -4.40 -0.21 -11.69
CA LEU A 92 -4.19 1.22 -11.94
C LEU A 92 -2.74 1.65 -11.63
N LEU A 93 -2.10 1.09 -10.60
CA LEU A 93 -0.71 1.38 -10.28
C LEU A 93 0.22 0.95 -11.41
N GLY A 94 0.05 -0.26 -11.95
CA GLY A 94 0.84 -0.72 -13.09
C GLY A 94 0.64 0.13 -14.34
N LEU A 95 -0.63 0.56 -14.63
CA LEU A 95 -0.91 1.51 -15.71
C LEU A 95 -0.28 2.88 -15.45
N ALA A 96 -0.33 3.37 -14.21
CA ALA A 96 0.30 4.64 -13.83
C ALA A 96 1.82 4.58 -13.99
N CYS A 97 2.46 3.45 -13.66
CA CYS A 97 3.89 3.24 -13.92
C CYS A 97 4.19 3.30 -15.43
N ALA A 98 3.45 2.58 -16.25
CA ALA A 98 3.65 2.60 -17.70
C ALA A 98 3.43 4.01 -18.29
N ALA A 99 2.39 4.71 -17.87
CA ALA A 99 2.12 6.09 -18.27
C ALA A 99 3.21 7.04 -17.78
N PHE A 100 3.78 6.83 -16.59
CA PHE A 100 4.86 7.65 -16.05
C PHE A 100 6.14 7.54 -16.90
N GLY A 101 6.46 6.37 -17.44
CA GLY A 101 7.56 6.19 -18.38
C GLY A 101 7.43 7.03 -19.66
N ALA A 102 6.22 7.41 -20.05
CA ALA A 102 5.96 8.27 -21.21
C ALA A 102 5.97 9.77 -20.87
N ALA A 103 6.47 10.20 -19.68
CA ALA A 103 6.47 11.60 -19.27
C ALA A 103 7.27 12.49 -20.24
N ALA A 104 6.60 13.52 -20.77
CA ALA A 104 7.15 14.41 -21.77
C ALA A 104 7.35 15.87 -21.26
N GLY A 105 7.04 16.14 -19.98
CA GLY A 105 7.17 17.46 -19.40
C GLY A 105 6.65 17.56 -17.99
N PHE A 106 6.75 18.75 -17.40
CA PHE A 106 6.44 19.03 -16.01
C PHE A 106 5.03 18.59 -15.57
N LEU A 107 4.01 18.97 -16.34
CA LEU A 107 2.62 18.65 -15.96
C LEU A 107 2.37 17.13 -15.93
N TRP A 108 2.88 16.41 -16.93
CA TRP A 108 2.78 14.95 -16.96
C TRP A 108 3.48 14.31 -15.77
N LEU A 109 4.67 14.83 -15.46
CA LEU A 109 5.44 14.38 -14.31
C LEU A 109 4.66 14.60 -13.00
N ALA A 110 4.07 15.79 -12.79
CA ALA A 110 3.31 16.11 -11.59
C ALA A 110 2.06 15.23 -11.43
N VAL A 111 1.30 15.01 -12.51
CA VAL A 111 0.13 14.14 -12.52
C VAL A 111 0.54 12.68 -12.30
N GLY A 112 1.60 12.24 -12.96
CA GLY A 112 2.14 10.90 -12.78
C GLY A 112 2.59 10.62 -11.35
N PHE A 113 3.29 11.56 -10.71
CA PHE A 113 3.64 11.49 -9.30
C PHE A 113 2.41 11.39 -8.39
N ALA A 114 1.40 12.22 -8.63
CA ALA A 114 0.18 12.17 -7.86
C ALA A 114 -0.49 10.80 -7.98
N ALA A 115 -0.58 10.23 -9.18
CA ALA A 115 -1.13 8.90 -9.40
C ALA A 115 -0.32 7.80 -8.72
N LEU A 116 1.01 7.80 -8.87
CA LEU A 116 1.90 6.81 -8.24
C LEU A 116 1.84 6.87 -6.71
N ARG A 117 1.87 8.08 -6.14
CA ARG A 117 1.76 8.30 -4.68
C ARG A 117 0.40 7.87 -4.15
N PHE A 118 -0.66 8.27 -4.82
CA PHE A 118 -2.03 7.95 -4.43
C PHE A 118 -2.31 6.45 -4.49
N LEU A 119 -1.92 5.79 -5.57
CA LEU A 119 -2.20 4.37 -5.77
C LEU A 119 -1.23 3.49 -4.96
N GLY A 120 0.08 3.75 -5.05
CA GLY A 120 1.11 2.93 -4.40
C GLY A 120 1.18 3.18 -2.90
N GLN A 121 1.69 4.34 -2.49
CA GLN A 121 1.89 4.62 -1.07
C GLN A 121 0.58 4.79 -0.31
N GLY A 122 -0.41 5.45 -0.89
CA GLY A 122 -1.69 5.69 -0.24
C GLY A 122 -2.59 4.46 -0.25
N SER A 123 -3.15 4.16 -1.41
CA SER A 123 -4.27 3.22 -1.53
C SER A 123 -3.88 1.76 -1.30
N LEU A 124 -2.71 1.34 -1.82
CA LEU A 124 -2.27 -0.05 -1.67
C LEU A 124 -1.88 -0.36 -0.22
N MET A 125 -1.18 0.56 0.46
CA MET A 125 -0.85 0.42 1.88
C MET A 125 -2.11 0.46 2.76
N LEU A 126 -3.03 1.39 2.50
CA LEU A 126 -4.30 1.49 3.23
C LEU A 126 -5.10 0.18 3.11
N THR A 127 -5.22 -0.36 1.91
CA THR A 127 -5.98 -1.59 1.68
C THR A 127 -5.33 -2.80 2.33
N SER A 128 -3.99 -2.90 2.26
CA SER A 128 -3.24 -3.99 2.89
C SER A 128 -3.38 -3.98 4.41
N SER A 129 -3.26 -2.81 5.05
CA SER A 129 -3.42 -2.69 6.50
C SER A 129 -4.86 -2.92 6.97
N ASN A 130 -5.85 -2.44 6.21
CA ASN A 130 -7.26 -2.71 6.48
C ASN A 130 -7.57 -4.21 6.42
N MET A 131 -7.01 -4.93 5.44
CA MET A 131 -7.19 -6.37 5.32
C MET A 131 -6.69 -7.11 6.56
N ILE A 132 -5.52 -6.73 7.12
CA ILE A 132 -5.01 -7.31 8.37
C ILE A 132 -5.97 -7.04 9.53
N SER A 133 -6.56 -5.86 9.60
CA SER A 133 -7.51 -5.49 10.66
C SER A 133 -8.79 -6.33 10.68
N HIS A 134 -9.18 -6.94 9.57
CA HIS A 134 -10.31 -7.87 9.51
C HIS A 134 -9.95 -9.29 9.94
N TRP A 135 -8.71 -9.72 9.72
CA TRP A 135 -8.28 -11.10 9.97
C TRP A 135 -7.65 -11.31 11.34
N PHE A 136 -7.14 -10.23 11.95
CA PHE A 136 -6.47 -10.27 13.25
C PHE A 136 -7.09 -9.23 14.19
N ASP A 137 -7.44 -9.66 15.37
CA ASP A 137 -7.94 -8.80 16.44
C ASP A 137 -6.91 -8.71 17.58
N ARG A 138 -6.77 -9.73 18.41
CA ARG A 138 -5.78 -9.75 19.51
C ARG A 138 -4.33 -9.68 19.01
N LYS A 139 -4.02 -10.34 17.89
CA LYS A 139 -2.67 -10.34 17.27
C LYS A 139 -2.46 -9.24 16.24
N ARG A 140 -3.38 -8.29 16.13
CA ARG A 140 -3.35 -7.22 15.12
C ARG A 140 -2.04 -6.43 15.10
N GLY A 141 -1.56 -6.00 16.28
CA GLY A 141 -0.30 -5.27 16.39
C GLY A 141 0.90 -6.07 15.88
N PHE A 142 0.99 -7.35 16.24
CA PHE A 142 2.03 -8.25 15.76
C PHE A 142 1.93 -8.46 14.24
N ALA A 143 0.73 -8.72 13.73
CA ALA A 143 0.49 -8.92 12.31
C ALA A 143 0.83 -7.68 11.47
N LEU A 144 0.47 -6.46 11.94
CA LEU A 144 0.85 -5.21 11.30
C LEU A 144 2.37 -4.99 11.32
N GLY A 145 3.04 -5.32 12.43
CA GLY A 145 4.51 -5.26 12.52
C GLY A 145 5.19 -6.20 11.53
N LEU A 146 4.70 -7.43 11.40
CA LEU A 146 5.23 -8.41 10.44
C LEU A 146 4.93 -7.98 8.99
N MET A 147 3.75 -7.44 8.73
CA MET A 147 3.39 -6.86 7.42
C MET A 147 4.34 -5.72 7.02
N ALA A 148 4.79 -4.91 7.97
CA ALA A 148 5.74 -3.82 7.73
C ALA A 148 7.10 -4.30 7.21
N MET A 149 7.47 -5.57 7.40
CA MET A 149 8.66 -6.16 6.74
C MET A 149 8.58 -6.08 5.22
N GLY A 150 7.36 -6.07 4.64
CA GLY A 150 7.17 -5.82 3.22
C GLY A 150 7.70 -4.45 2.78
N PHE A 151 7.58 -3.43 3.62
CA PHE A 151 8.16 -2.10 3.35
C PHE A 151 9.69 -2.12 3.41
N SER A 152 10.26 -2.78 4.41
CA SER A 152 11.73 -2.93 4.53
C SER A 152 12.30 -3.70 3.33
N ALA A 153 11.63 -4.77 2.90
CA ALA A 153 11.99 -5.50 1.69
C ALA A 153 11.88 -4.62 0.43
N SER A 154 10.84 -3.78 0.33
CA SER A 154 10.67 -2.81 -0.75
C SER A 154 11.85 -1.82 -0.81
N MET A 155 12.26 -1.28 0.32
CA MET A 155 13.42 -0.39 0.41
C MET A 155 14.74 -1.06 0.02
N ALA A 156 14.89 -2.33 0.32
CA ALA A 156 16.11 -3.08 -0.01
C ALA A 156 16.17 -3.50 -1.49
N VAL A 157 15.03 -3.79 -2.10
CA VAL A 157 14.96 -4.40 -3.45
C VAL A 157 14.71 -3.37 -4.55
N HIS A 158 13.78 -2.42 -4.36
CA HIS A 158 13.39 -1.52 -5.44
C HIS A 158 14.50 -0.56 -5.90
N PRO A 159 15.32 0.06 -5.04
CA PRO A 159 16.37 0.94 -5.51
C PRO A 159 17.40 0.22 -6.41
N PRO A 160 18.04 -0.89 -5.99
CA PRO A 160 19.00 -1.58 -6.85
C PRO A 160 18.34 -2.19 -8.09
N LEU A 161 17.11 -2.69 -7.99
CA LEU A 161 16.35 -3.17 -9.14
C LEU A 161 16.08 -2.04 -10.14
N SER A 162 15.67 -0.88 -9.65
CA SER A 162 15.41 0.30 -10.50
C SER A 162 16.69 0.76 -11.19
N GLN A 163 17.82 0.84 -10.47
CA GLN A 163 19.09 1.19 -11.08
C GLN A 163 19.50 0.21 -12.16
N TRP A 164 19.41 -1.10 -11.89
CA TRP A 164 19.70 -2.13 -12.88
C TRP A 164 18.81 -2.03 -14.12
N LEU A 165 17.51 -1.76 -13.95
CA LEU A 165 16.59 -1.54 -15.06
C LEU A 165 16.97 -0.28 -15.87
N ILE A 166 17.30 0.82 -15.18
CA ILE A 166 17.73 2.06 -15.85
C ILE A 166 18.97 1.82 -16.71
N ASP A 167 19.96 1.10 -16.17
CA ASP A 167 21.22 0.81 -16.85
C ASP A 167 21.03 -0.12 -18.07
N THR A 168 20.02 -0.99 -18.04
CA THR A 168 19.79 -1.99 -19.10
C THR A 168 18.83 -1.50 -20.19
N VAL A 169 17.73 -0.86 -19.83
CA VAL A 169 16.65 -0.49 -20.77
C VAL A 169 16.34 1.01 -20.78
N GLY A 170 16.99 1.79 -19.92
CA GLY A 170 16.71 3.22 -19.75
C GLY A 170 15.57 3.49 -18.79
N TRP A 171 15.52 4.72 -18.25
CA TRP A 171 14.59 5.09 -17.18
C TRP A 171 13.11 5.00 -17.60
N ARG A 172 12.77 5.26 -18.84
CA ARG A 172 11.39 5.24 -19.36
C ARG A 172 10.82 3.84 -19.38
N GLU A 173 11.57 2.88 -19.93
CA GLU A 173 11.15 1.49 -20.00
C GLU A 173 11.24 0.81 -18.62
N ALA A 174 12.17 1.24 -17.76
CA ALA A 174 12.25 0.76 -16.38
C ALA A 174 10.91 0.94 -15.64
N TRP A 175 10.20 2.06 -15.84
CA TRP A 175 8.87 2.27 -15.27
C TRP A 175 7.82 1.30 -15.81
N VAL A 176 7.89 0.94 -17.09
CA VAL A 176 6.99 -0.08 -17.67
C VAL A 176 7.24 -1.44 -16.99
N TRP A 177 8.49 -1.83 -16.81
CA TRP A 177 8.84 -3.08 -16.12
C TRP A 177 8.45 -3.09 -14.66
N LEU A 178 8.56 -1.99 -13.95
CA LEU A 178 8.03 -1.84 -12.58
C LEU A 178 6.50 -2.01 -12.56
N GLY A 179 5.80 -1.47 -13.54
CA GLY A 179 4.36 -1.68 -13.71
C GLY A 179 3.99 -3.15 -13.98
N VAL A 180 4.70 -3.81 -14.88
CA VAL A 180 4.51 -5.24 -15.18
C VAL A 180 4.79 -6.09 -13.95
N SER A 181 5.88 -5.80 -13.21
CA SER A 181 6.21 -6.51 -11.97
C SER A 181 5.09 -6.39 -10.92
N THR A 182 4.45 -5.21 -10.80
CA THR A 182 3.29 -4.99 -9.95
C THR A 182 2.15 -5.95 -10.30
N TRP A 183 1.84 -6.11 -11.58
CA TRP A 183 0.78 -7.02 -12.02
C TRP A 183 1.14 -8.49 -11.80
N VAL A 184 2.33 -8.90 -12.18
CA VAL A 184 2.80 -10.29 -12.05
C VAL A 184 2.82 -10.73 -10.58
N LEU A 185 3.28 -9.86 -9.69
CA LEU A 185 3.40 -10.18 -8.26
C LEU A 185 2.07 -10.10 -7.53
N MET A 186 1.20 -9.12 -7.84
CA MET A 186 0.01 -8.85 -7.03
C MET A 186 -1.27 -9.50 -7.56
N MET A 187 -1.46 -9.56 -8.91
CA MET A 187 -2.72 -10.08 -9.47
C MET A 187 -2.98 -11.54 -9.10
N PRO A 188 -2.03 -12.50 -9.27
CA PRO A 188 -2.31 -13.89 -8.96
C PRO A 188 -2.66 -14.13 -7.49
N PRO A 189 -1.87 -13.65 -6.49
CA PRO A 189 -2.25 -13.84 -5.09
C PRO A 189 -3.60 -13.22 -4.73
N VAL A 190 -3.91 -12.04 -5.25
CA VAL A 190 -5.20 -11.40 -4.94
C VAL A 190 -6.37 -12.16 -5.56
N LEU A 191 -6.22 -12.65 -6.79
CA LEU A 191 -7.26 -13.42 -7.46
C LEU A 191 -7.53 -14.76 -6.76
N PHE A 192 -6.50 -15.46 -6.31
CA PHE A 192 -6.64 -16.83 -5.84
C PHE A 192 -6.67 -16.97 -4.32
N LEU A 193 -6.02 -16.07 -3.57
CA LEU A 193 -5.83 -16.23 -2.13
C LEU A 193 -6.60 -15.21 -1.30
N VAL A 194 -6.96 -14.02 -1.82
CA VAL A 194 -7.61 -13.01 -0.98
C VAL A 194 -9.10 -13.28 -0.82
N HIS A 195 -9.52 -13.33 0.45
CA HIS A 195 -10.90 -13.28 0.89
C HIS A 195 -11.10 -12.03 1.75
N ASN A 196 -12.26 -11.38 1.64
CA ASN A 196 -12.46 -10.10 2.30
C ASN A 196 -12.43 -10.22 3.83
N ARG A 197 -13.08 -11.24 4.37
CA ARG A 197 -13.23 -11.47 5.80
C ARG A 197 -13.08 -12.94 6.15
N PRO A 198 -12.65 -13.29 7.36
CA PRO A 198 -12.61 -14.69 7.82
C PRO A 198 -13.99 -15.34 7.82
N GLU A 199 -15.06 -14.58 8.10
CA GLU A 199 -16.44 -15.06 8.11
C GLU A 199 -16.90 -15.58 6.73
N ASP A 200 -16.34 -15.06 5.63
CA ASP A 200 -16.60 -15.56 4.27
C ASP A 200 -16.20 -17.04 4.11
N LEU A 201 -15.33 -17.52 4.99
CA LEU A 201 -14.85 -18.91 5.07
C LEU A 201 -15.43 -19.67 6.27
N GLY A 202 -16.28 -19.04 7.07
CA GLY A 202 -16.80 -19.62 8.32
C GLY A 202 -15.75 -19.66 9.45
N LEU A 203 -14.75 -18.77 9.40
CA LEU A 203 -13.68 -18.65 10.40
C LEU A 203 -13.90 -17.43 11.27
N LEU A 204 -13.28 -17.43 12.45
CA LEU A 204 -13.19 -16.25 13.32
C LEU A 204 -11.81 -15.59 13.18
N PRO A 205 -11.69 -14.29 13.50
CA PRO A 205 -10.40 -13.62 13.59
C PRO A 205 -9.44 -14.36 14.53
N ASP A 206 -8.14 -14.21 14.30
CA ASP A 206 -7.07 -14.88 15.07
C ASP A 206 -7.06 -16.42 15.02
N GLY A 207 -8.02 -17.04 14.36
CA GLY A 207 -8.17 -18.50 14.29
C GLY A 207 -8.80 -19.13 15.54
N ASP A 208 -9.51 -18.36 16.34
CA ASP A 208 -10.05 -18.79 17.65
C ASP A 208 -11.28 -19.72 17.58
N GLY A 209 -11.49 -20.40 16.47
CA GLY A 209 -12.58 -21.37 16.29
C GLY A 209 -13.32 -21.18 14.95
N THR A 210 -14.46 -21.84 14.83
CA THR A 210 -15.36 -21.69 13.69
C THR A 210 -16.59 -20.88 14.11
N ALA A 211 -17.15 -20.11 13.19
CA ALA A 211 -18.35 -19.30 13.45
C ALA A 211 -19.54 -20.12 13.99
N ALA A 212 -19.58 -21.42 13.67
CA ALA A 212 -20.60 -22.35 14.19
C ALA A 212 -20.51 -22.62 15.70
N SER A 213 -19.33 -22.38 16.33
CA SER A 213 -19.15 -22.59 17.78
C SER A 213 -19.49 -21.37 18.63
N SER A 214 -19.88 -20.26 18.01
CA SER A 214 -20.17 -18.98 18.69
C SER A 214 -21.65 -18.79 19.04
N GLU A 215 -22.55 -19.67 18.60
CA GLU A 215 -23.98 -19.55 18.88
C GLU A 215 -24.36 -19.77 20.36
N ASP A 216 -23.44 -20.33 21.16
CA ASP A 216 -23.70 -20.66 22.59
C ASP A 216 -23.10 -19.67 23.60
N THR A 217 -22.38 -18.64 23.11
CA THR A 217 -21.87 -17.60 24.00
C THR A 217 -22.64 -16.30 23.70
N THR A 218 -23.64 -16.02 24.50
CA THR A 218 -24.20 -14.68 24.69
C THR A 218 -23.08 -13.76 25.21
N ALA A 219 -22.11 -13.51 24.36
CA ALA A 219 -21.17 -12.44 24.58
C ALA A 219 -21.96 -11.13 24.42
N THR A 220 -22.13 -10.43 25.50
CA THR A 220 -22.34 -9.00 25.55
C THR A 220 -21.25 -8.34 24.70
N GLY A 221 -21.44 -8.39 23.39
CA GLY A 221 -20.69 -7.59 22.43
C GLY A 221 -21.11 -6.16 22.67
N ALA A 222 -20.40 -5.46 23.55
CA ALA A 222 -20.33 -4.03 23.43
C ALA A 222 -19.85 -3.76 22.01
N ALA A 223 -20.77 -3.36 21.13
CA ALA A 223 -20.39 -2.84 19.82
C ALA A 223 -19.31 -1.80 20.12
N GLU A 224 -18.07 -2.05 19.68
CA GLU A 224 -17.05 -1.03 19.74
C GLU A 224 -17.57 0.12 18.90
N THR A 225 -18.21 1.08 19.54
CA THR A 225 -18.65 2.32 18.94
C THR A 225 -17.38 3.10 18.64
N GLY A 226 -16.82 2.84 17.45
CA GLY A 226 -15.69 3.61 16.94
C GLY A 226 -16.06 5.09 16.91
N LEU A 227 -15.09 5.95 17.20
CA LEU A 227 -15.28 7.39 17.12
C LEU A 227 -15.66 7.79 15.69
N THR A 228 -16.65 8.65 15.55
CA THR A 228 -16.92 9.30 14.27
C THR A 228 -15.75 10.23 13.91
N LEU A 229 -15.60 10.55 12.62
CA LEU A 229 -14.54 11.47 12.17
C LEU A 229 -14.54 12.80 12.96
N ARG A 230 -15.72 13.32 13.25
CA ARG A 230 -15.88 14.58 14.00
C ARG A 230 -15.40 14.44 15.45
N GLU A 231 -15.70 13.34 16.10
CA GLU A 231 -15.24 13.05 17.46
C GLU A 231 -13.72 12.81 17.48
N ALA A 232 -13.18 12.06 16.52
CA ALA A 232 -11.74 11.86 16.41
C ALA A 232 -10.99 13.17 16.23
N LEU A 233 -11.45 14.07 15.35
CA LEU A 233 -10.86 15.39 15.14
C LEU A 233 -10.94 16.31 16.36
N ALA A 234 -11.88 16.06 17.29
CA ALA A 234 -12.01 16.82 18.52
C ALA A 234 -11.04 16.35 19.63
N THR A 235 -10.36 15.19 19.44
CA THR A 235 -9.42 14.66 20.44
C THR A 235 -8.01 15.20 20.23
N SER A 236 -7.34 15.61 21.32
CA SER A 236 -5.91 16.00 21.28
C SER A 236 -5.01 14.83 20.87
N THR A 237 -5.35 13.60 21.25
CA THR A 237 -4.62 12.37 20.87
C THR A 237 -4.50 12.23 19.37
N PHE A 238 -5.57 12.51 18.61
CA PHE A 238 -5.55 12.48 17.15
C PHE A 238 -4.46 13.43 16.59
N TRP A 239 -4.41 14.66 17.05
CA TRP A 239 -3.46 15.67 16.55
C TRP A 239 -2.02 15.39 16.96
N ILE A 240 -1.79 14.84 18.18
CA ILE A 240 -0.47 14.43 18.64
C ILE A 240 0.06 13.30 17.75
N LEU A 241 -0.76 12.28 17.46
CA LEU A 241 -0.40 11.19 16.57
C LEU A 241 -0.15 11.69 15.13
N CYS A 242 -0.98 12.57 14.62
CA CYS A 242 -0.79 13.18 13.29
C CYS A 242 0.53 13.96 13.22
N ALA A 243 0.84 14.77 14.22
CA ALA A 243 2.09 15.54 14.26
C ALA A 243 3.32 14.64 14.33
N GLY A 244 3.29 13.59 15.15
CA GLY A 244 4.37 12.60 15.26
C GLY A 244 4.62 11.86 13.96
N LEU A 245 3.57 11.35 13.33
CA LEU A 245 3.66 10.64 12.04
C LEU A 245 4.10 11.58 10.90
N PHE A 246 3.63 12.82 10.90
CA PHE A 246 4.03 13.84 9.91
C PHE A 246 5.53 14.14 10.02
N GLY A 247 6.03 14.42 11.23
CA GLY A 247 7.44 14.70 11.47
C GLY A 247 8.34 13.55 11.05
N MET A 248 7.99 12.32 11.43
CA MET A 248 8.71 11.11 11.04
C MET A 248 8.74 10.90 9.52
N SER A 249 7.59 11.05 8.88
CA SER A 249 7.47 10.91 7.41
C SER A 249 8.29 11.96 6.66
N MET A 250 8.30 13.19 7.17
CA MET A 250 9.07 14.29 6.57
C MET A 250 10.58 14.05 6.67
N LEU A 251 11.06 13.61 7.83
CA LEU A 251 12.47 13.28 8.03
C LEU A 251 12.94 12.14 7.12
N VAL A 252 12.17 11.04 7.08
CA VAL A 252 12.49 9.87 6.24
C VAL A 252 12.50 10.25 4.75
N THR A 253 11.52 11.02 4.29
CA THR A 253 11.46 11.46 2.90
C THR A 253 12.63 12.37 2.54
N SER A 254 12.96 13.35 3.40
CA SER A 254 14.12 14.22 3.21
C SER A 254 15.42 13.42 3.12
N LEU A 255 15.60 12.45 4.00
CA LEU A 255 16.79 11.61 4.01
C LEU A 255 16.96 10.88 2.65
N HIS A 256 15.89 10.29 2.12
CA HIS A 256 15.95 9.61 0.81
C HIS A 256 16.29 10.53 -0.35
N PHE A 257 15.83 11.79 -0.32
CA PHE A 257 16.13 12.75 -1.38
C PHE A 257 17.56 13.27 -1.32
N PHE A 258 18.14 13.44 -0.12
CA PHE A 258 19.48 14.02 0.06
C PHE A 258 20.61 12.97 0.14
N GLN A 259 20.30 11.68 0.25
CA GLN A 259 21.33 10.64 0.23
C GLN A 259 21.94 10.38 -1.16
N VAL A 260 21.28 10.80 -2.23
CA VAL A 260 21.69 10.53 -3.63
C VAL A 260 22.31 11.77 -4.28
N SER A 261 22.30 12.91 -3.61
CA SER A 261 22.94 14.14 -4.04
C SER A 261 24.32 14.32 -3.34
#